data_968c5885cadd9b08ed95ca844e329f8a
#
_entry.id   968c5885cadd9b08ed95ca844e329f8a
#
_cell.length_a   1.000
_cell.length_b   1.000
_cell.length_c   1.000
_cell.angle_alpha   90.00
_cell.angle_beta   90.00
_cell.angle_gamma   90.00
#
_symmetry.space_group_name_H-M   'P 1'
#
loop_
_entity.id
_entity.type
_entity.pdbx_description
1 polymer ?
#
loop_
_entity_poly.entity_id
_entity_poly.type
_entity_poly.pdbx_seq_one_letter_code
_entity_poly.pdbx_strand_id
1 'polypeptide(L)'
;GMIPTIIDQVDANAISYIMNAIYFNGSWEKKFKKSDTKLENFRGYTRDIKRVNMMHRAGKYFFADNDLFSAINLPYGNGAYAMTVLLPHEGKSVDEMMKSLDAEKLAAVSRQMEECVVDLKMPRFTTELELPLNEIVSKLGAPSMFDSSKANFSKLAEGNVFVSKMLQKAKIEVSEEGTKAAAVTVATVMLSSLQPEPRRVEFHAD
;
A
#
# COMPACT_ATOMS: atom_id res chain seq x y z
N GLY A 1 11.50 15.20 -8.66
CA GLY A 1 11.13 14.27 -7.60
C GLY A 1 9.81 13.56 -7.91
N MET A 2 9.48 12.53 -7.13
CA MET A 2 8.21 11.76 -7.30
C MET A 2 6.97 12.56 -6.90
N ILE A 3 7.13 13.46 -5.94
CA ILE A 3 6.11 14.43 -5.51
C ILE A 3 6.71 15.81 -5.76
N PRO A 4 6.48 16.40 -6.94
CA PRO A 4 7.15 17.65 -7.31
C PRO A 4 6.63 18.86 -6.52
N THR A 5 5.36 18.83 -6.14
CA THR A 5 4.71 19.95 -5.43
C THR A 5 3.76 19.39 -4.38
N ILE A 6 3.87 19.88 -3.14
CA ILE A 6 2.95 19.50 -2.05
C ILE A 6 1.84 20.55 -1.89
N ILE A 7 2.14 21.81 -2.13
CA ILE A 7 1.17 22.93 -2.14
C ILE A 7 1.36 23.69 -3.44
N ASP A 8 0.28 23.86 -4.20
CA ASP A 8 0.30 24.62 -5.46
C ASP A 8 0.20 26.13 -5.22
N GLN A 9 -0.55 26.55 -4.18
CA GLN A 9 -0.70 27.95 -3.79
C GLN A 9 -0.63 28.09 -2.28
N VAL A 10 0.16 29.06 -1.83
CA VAL A 10 0.23 29.45 -0.42
C VAL A 10 -0.83 30.50 -0.16
N ASP A 11 -1.71 30.26 0.82
CA ASP A 11 -2.67 31.24 1.29
C ASP A 11 -1.95 32.34 2.06
N ALA A 12 -2.14 33.60 1.64
CA ALA A 12 -1.49 34.76 2.26
C ALA A 12 -1.91 34.96 3.75
N ASN A 13 -3.03 34.39 4.17
CA ASN A 13 -3.53 34.46 5.55
C ASN A 13 -3.12 33.23 6.39
N ALA A 14 -2.45 32.26 5.79
CA ALA A 14 -2.04 31.07 6.53
C ALA A 14 -0.81 31.36 7.41
N ILE A 15 -0.89 30.91 8.65
CA ILE A 15 0.18 31.11 9.65
C ILE A 15 1.20 29.96 9.55
N SER A 16 0.73 28.71 9.46
CA SER A 16 1.62 27.57 9.34
C SER A 16 0.99 26.41 8.57
N TYR A 17 1.85 25.62 7.92
CA TYR A 17 1.51 24.39 7.22
C TYR A 17 2.30 23.24 7.80
N ILE A 18 1.64 22.11 8.05
CA ILE A 18 2.29 20.84 8.35
C ILE A 18 2.11 19.93 7.15
N MET A 19 3.20 19.48 6.55
CA MET A 19 3.18 18.69 5.33
C MET A 19 3.97 17.41 5.50
N ASN A 20 3.39 16.31 5.04
CA ASN A 20 4.07 15.01 4.98
C ASN A 20 4.02 14.49 3.54
N ALA A 21 5.15 13.95 3.06
CA ALA A 21 5.23 13.24 1.80
C ALA A 21 5.76 11.83 2.05
N ILE A 22 4.97 10.83 1.67
CA ILE A 22 5.36 9.43 1.80
C ILE A 22 5.79 8.91 0.44
N TYR A 23 7.01 8.35 0.40
CA TYR A 23 7.58 7.71 -0.75
C TYR A 23 8.24 6.41 -0.33
N PHE A 24 7.94 5.33 -1.06
CA PHE A 24 8.60 4.04 -0.93
C PHE A 24 9.18 3.60 -2.27
N ASN A 25 10.42 3.10 -2.25
CA ASN A 25 11.11 2.56 -3.42
C ASN A 25 11.74 1.22 -3.06
N GLY A 26 11.27 0.14 -3.65
CA GLY A 26 11.77 -1.20 -3.43
C GLY A 26 11.57 -2.08 -4.67
N SER A 27 12.60 -2.81 -5.07
CA SER A 27 12.47 -3.85 -6.10
C SER A 27 11.83 -5.07 -5.50
N TRP A 28 10.96 -5.78 -6.23
CA TRP A 28 10.51 -7.10 -5.80
C TRP A 28 11.70 -8.03 -5.59
N GLU A 29 11.68 -8.84 -4.57
CA GLU A 29 12.62 -9.97 -4.43
C GLU A 29 12.54 -10.85 -5.68
N LYS A 30 11.32 -11.10 -6.12
CA LYS A 30 11.00 -11.88 -7.31
C LYS A 30 10.21 -10.98 -8.27
N LYS A 31 10.87 -10.47 -9.32
CA LYS A 31 10.28 -9.57 -10.31
C LYS A 31 9.29 -10.29 -11.23
N PHE A 32 8.30 -9.58 -11.71
CA PHE A 32 7.46 -10.06 -12.80
C PHE A 32 8.22 -9.92 -14.13
N LYS A 33 7.92 -10.79 -15.09
CA LYS A 33 8.45 -10.66 -16.45
C LYS A 33 7.51 -9.76 -17.25
N LYS A 34 8.06 -8.77 -17.92
CA LYS A 34 7.28 -7.87 -18.79
C LYS A 34 6.57 -8.62 -19.93
N SER A 35 7.16 -9.73 -20.42
CA SER A 35 6.54 -10.60 -21.42
C SER A 35 5.23 -11.24 -20.95
N ASP A 36 5.09 -11.43 -19.64
CA ASP A 36 3.95 -12.13 -19.03
C ASP A 36 2.85 -11.13 -18.56
N THR A 37 3.12 -9.83 -18.68
CA THR A 37 2.14 -8.77 -18.48
C THR A 37 1.23 -8.65 -19.69
N LYS A 38 -0.07 -8.78 -19.50
CA LYS A 38 -1.08 -8.71 -20.56
C LYS A 38 -2.14 -7.68 -20.24
N LEU A 39 -2.81 -7.18 -21.28
CA LEU A 39 -3.93 -6.28 -21.13
C LEU A 39 -5.19 -7.10 -20.83
N GLU A 40 -5.63 -7.11 -19.57
CA GLU A 40 -6.79 -7.88 -19.08
C GLU A 40 -7.87 -6.96 -18.51
N ASN A 41 -9.07 -7.49 -18.32
CA ASN A 41 -10.14 -6.77 -17.63
C ASN A 41 -9.87 -6.78 -16.13
N PHE A 42 -10.14 -5.65 -15.49
CA PHE A 42 -10.09 -5.47 -14.04
C PHE A 42 -11.42 -4.91 -13.56
N ARG A 43 -11.99 -5.55 -12.57
CA ARG A 43 -13.24 -5.15 -11.94
C ARG A 43 -12.95 -4.58 -10.57
N GLY A 44 -12.66 -3.28 -10.50
CA GLY A 44 -12.34 -2.60 -9.26
C GLY A 44 -13.54 -2.39 -8.32
N TYR A 45 -13.32 -1.60 -7.28
CA TYR A 45 -14.29 -1.28 -6.23
C TYR A 45 -15.64 -0.75 -6.77
N THR A 46 -15.60 0.07 -7.81
CA THR A 46 -16.81 0.63 -8.47
C THR A 46 -17.54 -0.35 -9.36
N ARG A 47 -17.04 -1.58 -9.50
CA ARG A 47 -17.50 -2.61 -10.42
C ARG A 47 -17.44 -2.25 -11.91
N ASP A 48 -16.87 -1.10 -12.25
CA ASP A 48 -16.59 -0.75 -13.63
C ASP A 48 -15.44 -1.62 -14.16
N ILE A 49 -15.62 -2.16 -15.35
CA ILE A 49 -14.58 -2.96 -16.00
C ILE A 49 -13.62 -2.01 -16.69
N LYS A 50 -12.36 -2.05 -16.28
CA LYS A 50 -11.26 -1.30 -16.93
C LYS A 50 -10.24 -2.27 -17.51
N ARG A 51 -9.63 -1.88 -18.64
CA ARG A 51 -8.50 -2.61 -19.21
C ARG A 51 -7.22 -2.15 -18.50
N VAL A 52 -6.52 -3.07 -17.89
CA VAL A 52 -5.27 -2.82 -17.15
C VAL A 52 -4.14 -3.74 -17.64
N ASN A 53 -2.91 -3.30 -17.44
CA ASN A 53 -1.75 -4.17 -17.62
C ASN A 53 -1.66 -5.11 -16.42
N MET A 54 -2.14 -6.34 -16.58
CA MET A 54 -2.14 -7.38 -15.56
C MET A 54 -0.80 -8.11 -15.58
N MET A 55 -0.03 -7.95 -14.52
CA MET A 55 1.23 -8.66 -14.29
C MET A 55 0.93 -10.08 -13.82
N HIS A 56 1.63 -11.06 -14.37
CA HIS A 56 1.43 -12.47 -14.02
C HIS A 56 2.75 -13.13 -13.61
N ARG A 57 2.65 -13.98 -12.58
CA ARG A 57 3.77 -14.81 -12.15
C ARG A 57 3.31 -15.95 -11.27
N ALA A 58 3.74 -17.18 -11.56
CA ALA A 58 3.65 -18.31 -10.64
C ALA A 58 4.92 -18.43 -9.79
N GLY A 59 4.77 -18.75 -8.51
CA GLY A 59 5.91 -18.91 -7.60
C GLY A 59 5.49 -19.22 -6.17
N LYS A 60 6.50 -19.42 -5.31
CA LYS A 60 6.30 -19.62 -3.87
C LYS A 60 6.18 -18.27 -3.17
N TYR A 61 5.11 -18.12 -2.38
CA TYR A 61 4.79 -16.94 -1.58
C TYR A 61 4.16 -17.36 -0.26
N PHE A 62 4.24 -16.50 0.74
CA PHE A 62 3.45 -16.63 1.95
C PHE A 62 2.02 -16.18 1.68
N PHE A 63 1.07 -17.06 1.96
CA PHE A 63 -0.34 -16.91 1.68
C PHE A 63 -1.17 -17.32 2.90
N ALA A 64 -2.24 -16.58 3.16
CA ALA A 64 -3.27 -16.94 4.15
C ALA A 64 -4.64 -16.73 3.54
N ASP A 65 -5.61 -17.48 4.04
CA ASP A 65 -6.99 -17.46 3.59
C ASP A 65 -7.93 -17.52 4.78
N ASN A 66 -9.04 -16.80 4.73
CA ASN A 66 -10.10 -16.84 5.72
C ASN A 66 -11.47 -16.67 5.04
N ASP A 67 -12.57 -16.61 5.80
CA ASP A 67 -13.93 -16.55 5.25
C ASP A 67 -14.23 -15.24 4.49
N LEU A 68 -13.41 -14.23 4.59
CA LEU A 68 -13.67 -12.89 4.07
C LEU A 68 -12.72 -12.47 2.95
N PHE A 69 -11.45 -12.85 3.04
CA PHE A 69 -10.41 -12.45 2.09
C PHE A 69 -9.23 -13.42 2.08
N SER A 70 -8.51 -13.41 0.98
CA SER A 70 -7.17 -14.00 0.86
C SER A 70 -6.10 -12.92 1.06
N ALA A 71 -4.94 -13.31 1.59
CA ALA A 71 -3.80 -12.45 1.81
C ALA A 71 -2.53 -13.06 1.22
N ILE A 72 -1.74 -12.25 0.50
CA ILE A 72 -0.44 -12.67 -0.02
C ILE A 72 0.63 -11.67 0.40
N ASN A 73 1.83 -12.19 0.70
CA ASN A 73 2.99 -11.39 1.06
C ASN A 73 4.01 -11.37 -0.08
N LEU A 74 4.32 -10.18 -0.58
CA LEU A 74 5.21 -9.94 -1.71
C LEU A 74 6.47 -9.24 -1.19
N PRO A 75 7.58 -9.97 -0.95
CA PRO A 75 8.78 -9.38 -0.39
C PRO A 75 9.52 -8.50 -1.39
N TYR A 76 10.15 -7.44 -0.87
CA TYR A 76 11.07 -6.58 -1.59
C TYR A 76 12.52 -6.95 -1.29
N GLY A 77 13.37 -6.86 -2.31
CA GLY A 77 14.82 -6.97 -2.18
C GLY A 77 15.28 -8.20 -1.40
N ASN A 78 15.80 -7.97 -0.22
CA ASN A 78 16.30 -9.01 0.70
C ASN A 78 15.25 -9.50 1.71
N GLY A 79 13.99 -9.13 1.55
CA GLY A 79 12.89 -9.52 2.43
C GLY A 79 12.72 -8.68 3.70
N ALA A 80 13.51 -7.59 3.88
CA ALA A 80 13.36 -6.70 5.03
C ALA A 80 12.02 -5.94 5.03
N TYR A 81 11.44 -5.74 3.85
CA TYR A 81 10.13 -5.15 3.63
C TYR A 81 9.30 -6.03 2.71
N ALA A 82 8.00 -5.97 2.85
CA ALA A 82 7.08 -6.67 1.98
C ALA A 82 5.81 -5.84 1.75
N MET A 83 5.16 -6.05 0.62
CA MET A 83 3.78 -5.62 0.39
C MET A 83 2.85 -6.77 0.73
N THR A 84 1.93 -6.56 1.67
CA THR A 84 0.84 -7.49 1.90
C THR A 84 -0.38 -7.03 1.12
N VAL A 85 -0.88 -7.86 0.22
CA VAL A 85 -2.09 -7.60 -0.56
C VAL A 85 -3.21 -8.42 0.02
N LEU A 86 -4.33 -7.75 0.32
CA LEU A 86 -5.56 -8.37 0.79
C LEU A 86 -6.60 -8.31 -0.33
N LEU A 87 -7.19 -9.44 -0.68
CA LEU A 87 -8.17 -9.58 -1.74
C LEU A 87 -9.48 -10.15 -1.18
N PRO A 88 -10.56 -9.35 -1.10
CA PRO A 88 -11.86 -9.86 -0.69
C PRO A 88 -12.33 -11.00 -1.59
N HIS A 89 -12.98 -12.01 -1.00
CA HIS A 89 -13.59 -13.09 -1.77
C HIS A 89 -14.76 -12.60 -2.63
N GLU A 90 -15.11 -13.39 -3.63
CA GLU A 90 -16.26 -13.11 -4.48
C GLU A 90 -17.54 -12.93 -3.61
N GLY A 91 -18.27 -11.87 -3.90
CA GLY A 91 -19.44 -11.48 -3.11
C GLY A 91 -19.16 -10.72 -1.82
N LYS A 92 -17.90 -10.55 -1.44
CA LYS A 92 -17.48 -9.70 -0.31
C LYS A 92 -17.03 -8.33 -0.82
N SER A 93 -17.19 -7.30 0.01
CA SER A 93 -16.77 -5.95 -0.34
C SER A 93 -15.46 -5.55 0.37
N VAL A 94 -14.72 -4.63 -0.25
CA VAL A 94 -13.55 -4.01 0.38
C VAL A 94 -13.93 -3.32 1.69
N ASP A 95 -15.13 -2.70 1.75
CA ASP A 95 -15.62 -2.03 2.97
C ASP A 95 -15.88 -3.01 4.11
N GLU A 96 -16.46 -4.17 3.83
CA GLU A 96 -16.64 -5.23 4.85
C GLU A 96 -15.31 -5.73 5.37
N MET A 97 -14.36 -5.99 4.47
CA MET A 97 -13.00 -6.37 4.81
C MET A 97 -12.34 -5.31 5.68
N MET A 98 -12.33 -4.04 5.26
CA MET A 98 -11.70 -2.94 6.00
C MET A 98 -12.31 -2.72 7.39
N LYS A 99 -13.64 -2.82 7.52
CA LYS A 99 -14.33 -2.73 8.82
C LYS A 99 -13.98 -3.89 9.76
N SER A 100 -13.64 -5.04 9.20
CA SER A 100 -13.27 -6.22 9.99
C SER A 100 -11.82 -6.17 10.49
N LEU A 101 -10.96 -5.34 9.87
CA LEU A 101 -9.53 -5.30 10.17
C LEU A 101 -9.23 -4.42 11.39
N ASP A 102 -8.42 -4.96 12.26
CA ASP A 102 -7.73 -4.26 13.34
C ASP A 102 -6.29 -4.78 13.44
N ALA A 103 -5.49 -4.22 14.34
CA ALA A 103 -4.09 -4.59 14.50
C ALA A 103 -3.90 -6.06 14.91
N GLU A 104 -4.81 -6.59 15.73
CA GLU A 104 -4.77 -7.98 16.19
C GLU A 104 -5.07 -8.95 15.05
N LYS A 105 -6.10 -8.67 14.25
CA LYS A 105 -6.46 -9.48 13.09
C LYS A 105 -5.39 -9.45 12.01
N LEU A 106 -4.79 -8.31 11.73
CA LEU A 106 -3.65 -8.23 10.81
C LEU A 106 -2.48 -9.07 11.29
N ALA A 107 -2.17 -9.00 12.59
CA ALA A 107 -1.14 -9.84 13.18
C ALA A 107 -1.50 -11.34 13.14
N ALA A 108 -2.79 -11.69 13.32
CA ALA A 108 -3.27 -13.07 13.20
C ALA A 108 -3.12 -13.59 11.77
N VAL A 109 -3.51 -12.81 10.75
CA VAL A 109 -3.32 -13.15 9.33
C VAL A 109 -1.84 -13.41 9.04
N SER A 110 -0.96 -12.53 9.51
CA SER A 110 0.49 -12.70 9.31
C SER A 110 1.04 -13.99 9.93
N ARG A 111 0.53 -14.39 11.09
CA ARG A 111 0.93 -15.65 11.76
C ARG A 111 0.38 -16.91 11.07
N GLN A 112 -0.74 -16.78 10.37
CA GLN A 112 -1.39 -17.87 9.65
C GLN A 112 -0.84 -18.08 8.23
N MET A 113 -0.01 -17.15 7.75
CA MET A 113 0.59 -17.29 6.42
C MET A 113 1.50 -18.52 6.34
N GLU A 114 1.26 -19.36 5.35
CA GLU A 114 2.06 -20.53 5.00
C GLU A 114 2.64 -20.41 3.59
N GLU A 115 3.75 -21.09 3.32
CA GLU A 115 4.34 -21.09 1.97
C GLU A 115 3.46 -21.91 1.02
N CYS A 116 2.91 -21.24 0.00
CA CYS A 116 2.10 -21.86 -1.06
C CYS A 116 2.74 -21.60 -2.43
N VAL A 117 2.46 -22.47 -3.39
CA VAL A 117 2.69 -22.17 -4.81
C VAL A 117 1.49 -21.38 -5.30
N VAL A 118 1.70 -20.09 -5.56
CA VAL A 118 0.64 -19.15 -5.94
C VAL A 118 0.75 -18.82 -7.42
N ASP A 119 -0.37 -18.96 -8.13
CA ASP A 119 -0.57 -18.32 -9.43
C ASP A 119 -1.07 -16.90 -9.18
N LEU A 120 -0.16 -15.91 -9.31
CA LEU A 120 -0.38 -14.53 -8.94
C LEU A 120 -0.66 -13.66 -10.16
N LYS A 121 -1.80 -12.99 -10.13
CA LYS A 121 -2.12 -11.87 -11.03
C LYS A 121 -2.35 -10.61 -10.22
N MET A 122 -1.71 -9.52 -10.62
CA MET A 122 -1.84 -8.21 -9.99
C MET A 122 -1.71 -7.10 -11.04
N PRO A 123 -2.57 -6.09 -11.05
CA PRO A 123 -2.45 -4.99 -12.00
C PRO A 123 -1.19 -4.16 -11.75
N ARG A 124 -0.56 -3.68 -12.82
CA ARG A 124 0.35 -2.54 -12.75
C ARG A 124 -0.47 -1.28 -12.55
N PHE A 125 -0.13 -0.48 -11.54
CA PHE A 125 -0.87 0.74 -11.24
C PHE A 125 0.02 1.85 -10.68
N THR A 126 -0.47 3.06 -10.81
CA THR A 126 0.02 4.24 -10.09
C THR A 126 -1.18 4.90 -9.42
N THR A 127 -1.06 5.21 -8.15
CA THR A 127 -2.04 6.00 -7.43
C THR A 127 -1.37 7.13 -6.67
N GLU A 128 -2.05 8.26 -6.63
CA GLU A 128 -1.66 9.43 -5.86
C GLU A 128 -2.81 9.79 -4.93
N LEU A 129 -2.48 10.10 -3.69
CA LEU A 129 -3.43 10.52 -2.67
C LEU A 129 -2.98 11.86 -2.11
N GLU A 130 -3.89 12.81 -2.07
CA GLU A 130 -3.77 14.03 -1.29
C GLU A 130 -4.83 14.01 -0.20
N LEU A 131 -4.40 13.98 1.06
CA LEU A 131 -5.26 13.85 2.22
C LEU A 131 -5.16 15.08 3.12
N PRO A 132 -6.20 15.92 3.18
CA PRO A 132 -6.28 16.97 4.18
C PRO A 132 -6.52 16.35 5.56
N LEU A 133 -5.64 16.65 6.52
CA LEU A 133 -5.61 15.99 7.81
C LEU A 133 -6.26 16.80 8.94
N ASN A 134 -6.64 18.07 8.74
CA ASN A 134 -7.19 18.92 9.78
C ASN A 134 -8.36 18.27 10.53
N GLU A 135 -9.35 17.78 9.80
CA GLU A 135 -10.54 17.17 10.40
C GLU A 135 -10.21 15.82 11.07
N ILE A 136 -9.36 15.01 10.42
CA ILE A 136 -8.97 13.70 10.93
C ILE A 136 -8.23 13.86 12.28
N VAL A 137 -7.23 14.73 12.32
CA VAL A 137 -6.42 14.97 13.53
C VAL A 137 -7.25 15.63 14.62
N SER A 138 -8.20 16.50 14.27
CA SER A 138 -9.17 17.05 15.22
C SER A 138 -10.01 15.96 15.87
N LYS A 139 -10.54 15.02 15.09
CA LYS A 139 -11.31 13.86 15.59
C LYS A 139 -10.47 12.90 16.45
N LEU A 140 -9.17 12.83 16.19
CA LEU A 140 -8.21 12.03 16.97
C LEU A 140 -7.81 12.69 18.30
N GLY A 141 -8.37 13.88 18.62
CA GLY A 141 -8.22 14.52 19.95
C GLY A 141 -7.35 15.77 19.96
N ALA A 142 -6.93 16.30 18.81
CA ALA A 142 -6.11 17.51 18.74
C ALA A 142 -6.78 18.68 17.98
N PRO A 143 -8.06 19.05 18.28
CA PRO A 143 -8.75 20.12 17.56
C PRO A 143 -8.16 21.50 17.82
N SER A 144 -7.61 21.73 19.03
CA SER A 144 -7.11 23.05 19.44
C SER A 144 -5.94 23.55 18.59
N MET A 145 -5.15 22.67 18.00
CA MET A 145 -4.00 23.09 17.17
C MET A 145 -4.40 23.84 15.90
N PHE A 146 -5.64 23.67 15.43
CA PHE A 146 -6.19 24.33 14.26
C PHE A 146 -7.01 25.59 14.59
N ASP A 147 -7.24 25.87 15.86
CA ASP A 147 -8.04 27.00 16.32
C ASP A 147 -7.11 28.14 16.76
N SER A 148 -7.17 29.27 16.05
CA SER A 148 -6.31 30.43 16.31
C SER A 148 -6.48 31.02 17.73
N SER A 149 -7.61 30.75 18.38
CA SER A 149 -7.90 31.23 19.74
C SER A 149 -7.46 30.26 20.84
N LYS A 150 -7.21 28.98 20.50
CA LYS A 150 -6.91 27.91 21.48
C LYS A 150 -5.54 27.29 21.29
N ALA A 151 -4.93 27.46 20.09
CA ALA A 151 -3.62 26.90 19.80
C ALA A 151 -2.56 27.50 20.72
N ASN A 152 -1.70 26.66 21.26
CA ASN A 152 -0.56 27.08 22.07
C ASN A 152 0.75 26.45 21.53
N PHE A 153 1.45 27.20 20.71
CA PHE A 153 2.75 26.86 20.16
C PHE A 153 3.88 27.77 20.71
N SER A 154 3.69 28.33 21.92
CA SER A 154 4.64 29.27 22.55
C SER A 154 6.05 28.69 22.74
N LYS A 155 6.21 27.35 22.74
CA LYS A 155 7.52 26.70 22.78
C LYS A 155 8.18 26.59 21.40
N LEU A 156 7.42 26.82 20.33
CA LEU A 156 7.93 26.75 18.95
C LEU A 156 8.26 28.13 18.39
N ALA A 157 7.38 29.11 18.63
CA ALA A 157 7.52 30.47 18.12
C ALA A 157 6.84 31.48 19.01
N GLU A 158 7.30 32.75 18.92
CA GLU A 158 6.62 33.89 19.55
C GLU A 158 5.38 34.27 18.73
N GLY A 159 4.33 34.80 19.46
CA GLY A 159 3.08 35.22 18.84
C GLY A 159 2.02 34.13 18.77
N ASN A 160 0.89 34.49 18.16
CA ASN A 160 -0.27 33.60 18.03
C ASN A 160 -0.13 32.68 16.83
N VAL A 161 0.52 31.53 17.01
CA VAL A 161 0.75 30.52 15.96
C VAL A 161 -0.27 29.41 16.09
N PHE A 162 -0.89 29.04 14.98
CA PHE A 162 -1.77 27.87 14.86
C PHE A 162 -1.54 27.16 13.52
N VAL A 163 -1.95 25.90 13.40
CA VAL A 163 -1.82 25.15 12.15
C VAL A 163 -2.99 25.48 11.21
N SER A 164 -2.71 26.21 10.17
CA SER A 164 -3.73 26.57 9.15
C SER A 164 -4.12 25.38 8.30
N LYS A 165 -3.16 24.58 7.85
CA LYS A 165 -3.39 23.40 7.01
C LYS A 165 -2.42 22.28 7.37
N MET A 166 -2.95 21.07 7.48
CA MET A 166 -2.19 19.86 7.59
C MET A 166 -2.52 18.94 6.40
N LEU A 167 -1.51 18.52 5.66
CA LEU A 167 -1.68 17.83 4.39
C LEU A 167 -0.71 16.66 4.28
N GLN A 168 -1.20 15.52 3.83
CA GLN A 168 -0.37 14.39 3.44
C GLN A 168 -0.53 14.12 1.96
N LYS A 169 0.58 14.02 1.24
CA LYS A 169 0.63 13.45 -0.11
C LYS A 169 1.34 12.11 -0.06
N ALA A 170 0.74 11.13 -0.72
CA ALA A 170 1.34 9.83 -0.93
C ALA A 170 1.25 9.45 -2.40
N LYS A 171 2.31 8.84 -2.91
CA LYS A 171 2.33 8.27 -4.25
C LYS A 171 2.90 6.87 -4.20
N ILE A 172 2.19 5.93 -4.80
CA ILE A 172 2.66 4.57 -4.99
C ILE A 172 2.62 4.24 -6.48
N GLU A 173 3.68 3.63 -6.99
CA GLU A 173 3.82 3.18 -8.37
C GLU A 173 4.28 1.73 -8.35
N VAL A 174 3.39 0.81 -8.70
CA VAL A 174 3.61 -0.64 -8.71
C VAL A 174 3.80 -1.11 -10.14
N SER A 175 4.91 -1.78 -10.39
CA SER A 175 5.31 -2.29 -11.70
C SER A 175 5.95 -3.67 -11.60
N GLU A 176 6.32 -4.24 -12.73
CA GLU A 176 7.00 -5.54 -12.81
C GLU A 176 8.33 -5.59 -12.05
N GLU A 177 9.01 -4.46 -11.94
CA GLU A 177 10.31 -4.33 -11.27
C GLU A 177 10.15 -4.22 -9.74
N GLY A 178 9.03 -3.72 -9.28
CA GLY A 178 8.76 -3.37 -7.88
C GLY A 178 8.00 -2.07 -7.76
N THR A 179 8.13 -1.46 -6.60
CA THR A 179 7.70 -0.09 -6.37
C THR A 179 8.89 0.81 -6.71
N LYS A 180 8.93 1.30 -7.92
CA LYS A 180 9.98 2.07 -8.63
C LYS A 180 11.42 1.67 -8.31
N ALA A 181 11.99 0.78 -9.10
CA ALA A 181 13.26 0.10 -8.83
C ALA A 181 14.38 0.38 -9.82
N ALA A 182 15.60 0.37 -9.27
CA ALA A 182 16.84 0.09 -10.01
C ALA A 182 17.21 -1.40 -9.83
N ALA A 183 17.69 -2.04 -10.90
CA ALA A 183 17.87 -3.48 -10.94
C ALA A 183 19.07 -3.96 -10.11
N VAL A 184 18.83 -4.94 -9.22
CA VAL A 184 19.87 -5.81 -8.67
C VAL A 184 19.41 -7.25 -8.85
N THR A 185 20.17 -8.06 -9.59
CA THR A 185 19.87 -9.47 -9.79
C THR A 185 20.69 -10.30 -8.79
N VAL A 186 20.00 -10.96 -7.86
CA VAL A 186 20.61 -11.97 -6.99
C VAL A 186 20.04 -13.33 -7.38
N ALA A 187 20.89 -14.25 -7.83
CA ALA A 187 20.53 -15.63 -8.11
C ALA A 187 20.72 -16.47 -6.84
N THR A 188 19.64 -16.99 -6.29
CA THR A 188 19.69 -17.94 -5.15
C THR A 188 19.48 -19.35 -5.68
N VAL A 189 20.44 -20.23 -5.48
CA VAL A 189 20.34 -21.66 -5.75
C VAL A 189 19.83 -22.36 -4.51
N MET A 190 18.64 -22.97 -4.57
CA MET A 190 18.11 -23.81 -3.51
C MET A 190 18.35 -25.28 -3.77
N LEU A 191 18.92 -25.98 -2.79
CA LEU A 191 18.97 -27.44 -2.71
C LEU A 191 17.59 -27.97 -2.31
N SER A 192 17.02 -28.85 -3.12
CA SER A 192 15.74 -29.49 -2.86
C SER A 192 15.91 -30.61 -1.81
N SER A 193 15.36 -30.42 -0.61
CA SER A 193 15.01 -31.51 0.29
C SER A 193 13.59 -32.00 0.01
N LEU A 194 13.32 -33.29 0.19
CA LEU A 194 12.01 -33.92 0.07
C LEU A 194 11.04 -33.36 1.15
N GLN A 195 10.46 -32.20 0.87
CA GLN A 195 9.33 -31.67 1.62
C GLN A 195 8.04 -31.98 0.85
N PRO A 196 6.89 -32.17 1.53
CA PRO A 196 5.60 -32.30 0.85
C PRO A 196 5.39 -31.13 -0.10
N GLU A 197 4.80 -31.39 -1.28
CA GLU A 197 4.55 -30.33 -2.24
C GLU A 197 3.68 -29.22 -1.60
N PRO A 198 4.10 -27.97 -1.66
CA PRO A 198 3.32 -26.86 -1.11
C PRO A 198 1.95 -26.77 -1.78
N ARG A 199 0.93 -26.40 -1.01
CA ARG A 199 -0.43 -26.14 -1.51
C ARG A 199 -0.38 -25.18 -2.70
N ARG A 200 -1.16 -25.48 -3.76
CA ARG A 200 -1.33 -24.62 -4.93
C ARG A 200 -2.59 -23.78 -4.77
N VAL A 201 -2.48 -22.47 -4.98
CA VAL A 201 -3.58 -21.51 -4.88
C VAL A 201 -3.51 -20.48 -6.00
N GLU A 202 -4.65 -19.87 -6.31
CA GLU A 202 -4.76 -18.74 -7.22
C GLU A 202 -4.98 -17.46 -6.40
N PHE A 203 -4.31 -16.38 -6.81
CA PHE A 203 -4.50 -15.05 -6.26
C PHE A 203 -4.58 -14.06 -7.42
N HIS A 204 -5.78 -13.83 -7.91
CA HIS A 204 -6.06 -12.98 -9.06
C HIS A 204 -6.77 -11.71 -8.58
N ALA A 205 -6.05 -10.59 -8.53
CA ALA A 205 -6.59 -9.28 -8.20
C ALA A 205 -7.19 -8.64 -9.47
N ASP A 206 -8.40 -9.07 -9.85
CA ASP A 206 -9.15 -8.66 -11.05
C ASP A 206 -10.56 -8.12 -10.74
#